data_1c2a016a42430f21bc87e57c14a5c0ad
#
_entry.id   1c2a016a42430f21bc87e57c14a5c0ad
#
_cell.length_a   1.000
_cell.length_b   1.000
_cell.length_c   1.000
_cell.angle_alpha   90.00
_cell.angle_beta   90.00
_cell.angle_gamma   90.00
#
_symmetry.space_group_name_H-M   'P 1'
#
loop_
_entity.id
_entity.type
_entity.pdbx_description
1 polymer ?
#
loop_
_entity_poly.entity_id
_entity_poly.type
_entity_poly.pdbx_seq_one_letter_code
_entity_poly.pdbx_strand_id
1 'polypeptide(L)'
;MDTQRAKELAAIKKKISKADPAFASAIKNLEPCTFGLVKPKLSQYQSLIRAVIAQQVSTAAARTISGRLEDKCSGSITAERVGALSLKQLQSVGLTGAKVRTISELTSAALSGEINFRKFAHMSDEEIIQELVPLFGIGRWTVEMFLIFHLGRLDVWPVDDLAVRRGWDNLHGNSEPIKPKVLQGLGDQFAGMRSVVAWYCWRAS
;
A
#
# COMPACT_ATOMS: atom_id res chain seq x y z
N MET A 1 -14.51 9.61 -12.22
CA MET A 1 -14.79 8.74 -11.05
C MET A 1 -15.42 7.46 -11.56
N ASP A 2 -14.95 6.31 -11.13
CA ASP A 2 -15.49 5.01 -11.55
C ASP A 2 -16.82 4.76 -10.83
N THR A 3 -17.91 4.86 -11.58
CA THR A 3 -19.29 4.71 -11.05
C THR A 3 -19.56 3.28 -10.57
N GLN A 4 -18.97 2.26 -11.24
CA GLN A 4 -19.15 0.87 -10.85
C GLN A 4 -18.43 0.60 -9.52
N ARG A 5 -17.20 1.08 -9.39
CA ARG A 5 -16.44 0.98 -8.15
C ARG A 5 -17.14 1.71 -6.99
N ALA A 6 -17.75 2.86 -7.24
CA ALA A 6 -18.51 3.58 -6.20
C ALA A 6 -19.70 2.77 -5.69
N LYS A 7 -20.45 2.10 -6.58
CA LYS A 7 -21.55 1.20 -6.20
C LYS A 7 -21.05 -0.01 -5.41
N GLU A 8 -19.91 -0.60 -5.81
CA GLU A 8 -19.27 -1.71 -5.13
C GLU A 8 -18.87 -1.34 -3.69
N LEU A 9 -18.18 -0.21 -3.51
CA LEU A 9 -17.78 0.29 -2.19
C LEU A 9 -19.00 0.59 -1.29
N ALA A 10 -20.08 1.12 -1.85
CA ALA A 10 -21.33 1.34 -1.12
C ALA A 10 -21.99 0.02 -0.66
N ALA A 11 -21.93 -1.02 -1.48
CA ALA A 11 -22.44 -2.34 -1.12
C ALA A 11 -21.54 -2.99 -0.04
N ILE A 12 -20.21 -2.88 -0.17
CA ILE A 12 -19.23 -3.36 0.82
C ILE A 12 -19.45 -2.66 2.17
N LYS A 13 -19.62 -1.35 2.18
CA LYS A 13 -19.94 -0.57 3.37
C LYS A 13 -21.13 -1.17 4.15
N LYS A 14 -22.22 -1.51 3.46
CA LYS A 14 -23.41 -2.13 4.07
C LYS A 14 -23.10 -3.52 4.63
N LYS A 15 -22.30 -4.34 3.91
CA LYS A 15 -21.90 -5.68 4.36
C LYS A 15 -21.05 -5.61 5.63
N ILE A 16 -20.05 -4.73 5.68
CA ILE A 16 -19.19 -4.53 6.85
C ILE A 16 -20.04 -4.11 8.06
N SER A 17 -20.92 -3.11 7.89
CA SER A 17 -21.81 -2.65 8.98
C SER A 17 -22.75 -3.73 9.51
N LYS A 18 -23.11 -4.71 8.69
CA LYS A 18 -23.94 -5.85 9.10
C LYS A 18 -23.12 -6.95 9.78
N ALA A 19 -21.88 -7.17 9.32
CA ALA A 19 -21.00 -8.20 9.85
C ALA A 19 -20.47 -7.85 11.24
N ASP A 20 -20.24 -6.55 11.50
CA ASP A 20 -19.64 -6.10 12.76
C ASP A 20 -20.21 -4.74 13.20
N PRO A 21 -20.93 -4.71 14.36
CA PRO A 21 -21.53 -3.50 14.90
C PRO A 21 -20.55 -2.37 15.23
N ALA A 22 -19.28 -2.70 15.58
CA ALA A 22 -18.25 -1.70 15.86
C ALA A 22 -17.97 -0.84 14.62
N PHE A 23 -17.90 -1.48 13.45
CA PHE A 23 -17.77 -0.77 12.18
C PHE A 23 -19.03 0.00 11.77
N ALA A 24 -20.23 -0.46 12.18
CA ALA A 24 -21.47 0.26 11.86
C ALA A 24 -21.51 1.68 12.43
N SER A 25 -20.97 1.87 13.65
CA SER A 25 -20.81 3.19 14.28
C SER A 25 -19.73 4.01 13.58
N ALA A 26 -18.55 3.43 13.37
CA ALA A 26 -17.40 4.10 12.75
C ALA A 26 -17.73 4.62 11.34
N ILE A 27 -18.35 3.79 10.51
CA ILE A 27 -18.69 4.08 9.12
C ILE A 27 -19.61 5.30 8.97
N LYS A 28 -20.43 5.64 9.99
CA LYS A 28 -21.30 6.83 9.96
C LYS A 28 -20.51 8.12 10.10
N ASN A 29 -19.39 8.07 10.83
CA ASN A 29 -18.64 9.25 11.27
C ASN A 29 -17.30 9.41 10.55
N LEU A 30 -16.80 8.37 9.87
CA LEU A 30 -15.52 8.38 9.18
C LEU A 30 -15.68 8.60 7.67
N GLU A 31 -14.61 9.14 7.06
CA GLU A 31 -14.56 9.35 5.62
C GLU A 31 -14.75 8.03 4.85
N PRO A 32 -15.56 8.04 3.78
CA PRO A 32 -15.80 6.85 2.97
C PRO A 32 -14.53 6.37 2.29
N CYS A 33 -14.44 5.05 2.10
CA CYS A 33 -13.33 4.45 1.35
C CYS A 33 -13.35 4.90 -0.11
N THR A 34 -12.15 5.23 -0.63
CA THR A 34 -11.96 5.76 -1.99
C THR A 34 -11.11 4.86 -2.89
N PHE A 35 -10.79 3.63 -2.44
CA PHE A 35 -9.93 2.73 -3.20
C PHE A 35 -10.47 2.42 -4.60
N GLY A 36 -9.64 2.68 -5.61
CA GLY A 36 -9.98 2.41 -7.00
C GLY A 36 -11.03 3.34 -7.62
N LEU A 37 -11.50 4.39 -6.90
CA LEU A 37 -12.42 5.39 -7.48
C LEU A 37 -11.78 6.27 -8.55
N VAL A 38 -10.48 6.46 -8.46
CA VAL A 38 -9.69 7.24 -9.42
C VAL A 38 -8.51 6.38 -9.86
N LYS A 39 -8.26 6.31 -11.16
CA LYS A 39 -7.07 5.62 -11.67
C LYS A 39 -5.82 6.30 -11.14
N PRO A 40 -4.82 5.54 -10.66
CA PRO A 40 -3.55 6.09 -10.22
C PRO A 40 -2.91 6.91 -11.34
N LYS A 41 -2.41 8.10 -10.99
CA LYS A 41 -1.64 8.94 -11.92
C LYS A 41 -0.21 8.44 -12.11
N LEU A 42 0.28 7.67 -11.14
CA LEU A 42 1.63 7.12 -11.11
C LEU A 42 1.68 5.79 -11.86
N SER A 43 2.83 5.45 -12.46
CA SER A 43 3.08 4.08 -12.89
C SER A 43 3.21 3.13 -11.70
N GLN A 44 3.11 1.82 -11.94
CA GLN A 44 3.29 0.80 -10.90
C GLN A 44 4.69 0.85 -10.30
N TYR A 45 5.72 0.99 -11.15
CA TYR A 45 7.10 1.19 -10.75
C TYR A 45 7.25 2.42 -9.84
N GLN A 46 6.75 3.58 -10.27
CA GLN A 46 6.82 4.82 -9.49
C GLN A 46 6.11 4.70 -8.13
N SER A 47 5.00 3.97 -8.08
CA SER A 47 4.26 3.73 -6.83
C SER A 47 5.07 2.86 -5.85
N LEU A 48 5.75 1.81 -6.33
CA LEU A 48 6.64 1.00 -5.50
C LEU A 48 7.85 1.81 -5.00
N ILE A 49 8.49 2.61 -5.87
CA ILE A 49 9.55 3.52 -5.44
C ILE A 49 9.07 4.44 -4.30
N ARG A 50 7.90 5.03 -4.44
CA ARG A 50 7.32 5.89 -3.39
C ARG A 50 6.99 5.12 -2.12
N ALA A 51 6.52 3.88 -2.22
CA ALA A 51 6.28 3.02 -1.06
C ALA A 51 7.60 2.72 -0.31
N VAL A 52 8.68 2.41 -1.02
CA VAL A 52 10.02 2.22 -0.41
C VAL A 52 10.52 3.51 0.26
N ILE A 53 10.34 4.67 -0.40
CA ILE A 53 10.73 5.97 0.18
C ILE A 53 9.97 6.23 1.48
N ALA A 54 8.69 5.88 1.54
CA ALA A 54 7.81 6.16 2.68
C ALA A 54 8.05 5.26 3.90
N GLN A 55 8.80 4.16 3.76
CA GLN A 55 9.11 3.28 4.90
C GLN A 55 9.81 4.06 6.04
N GLN A 56 9.29 3.95 7.26
CA GLN A 56 9.91 4.49 8.49
C GLN A 56 10.24 5.99 8.46
N VAL A 57 9.52 6.77 7.69
CA VAL A 57 9.65 8.25 7.66
C VAL A 57 8.26 8.91 7.69
N SER A 58 8.21 10.17 8.10
CA SER A 58 6.96 10.94 8.05
C SER A 58 6.50 11.18 6.61
N THR A 59 5.20 11.36 6.43
CA THR A 59 4.60 11.71 5.12
C THR A 59 5.25 12.94 4.50
N ALA A 60 5.59 13.95 5.32
CA ALA A 60 6.27 15.16 4.84
C ALA A 60 7.67 14.85 4.32
N ALA A 61 8.46 14.05 5.05
CA ALA A 61 9.80 13.64 4.62
C ALA A 61 9.73 12.78 3.34
N ALA A 62 8.81 11.81 3.27
CA ALA A 62 8.61 10.99 2.09
C ALA A 62 8.26 11.82 0.85
N ARG A 63 7.41 12.84 1.01
CA ARG A 63 7.06 13.77 -0.07
C ARG A 63 8.27 14.56 -0.55
N THR A 64 9.07 15.09 0.36
CA THR A 64 10.29 15.87 0.04
C THR A 64 11.31 15.00 -0.72
N ILE A 65 11.59 13.79 -0.23
CA ILE A 65 12.53 12.85 -0.88
C ILE A 65 12.01 12.46 -2.27
N SER A 66 10.72 12.14 -2.39
CA SER A 66 10.10 11.79 -3.68
C SER A 66 10.19 12.93 -4.69
N GLY A 67 9.93 14.17 -4.26
CA GLY A 67 10.05 15.35 -5.12
C GLY A 67 11.48 15.55 -5.63
N ARG A 68 12.48 15.46 -4.73
CA ARG A 68 13.90 15.57 -5.12
C ARG A 68 14.33 14.45 -6.09
N LEU A 69 13.82 13.24 -5.92
CA LEU A 69 14.07 12.15 -6.86
C LEU A 69 13.41 12.42 -8.21
N GLU A 70 12.19 12.93 -8.21
CA GLU A 70 11.47 13.32 -9.43
C GLU A 70 12.20 14.40 -10.21
N ASP A 71 12.73 15.42 -9.51
CA ASP A 71 13.57 16.47 -10.12
C ASP A 71 14.85 15.88 -10.75
N LYS A 72 15.54 14.97 -10.05
CA LYS A 72 16.71 14.26 -10.58
C LYS A 72 16.37 13.40 -11.80
N CYS A 73 15.15 12.90 -11.87
CA CYS A 73 14.62 12.13 -13.00
C CYS A 73 13.90 13.01 -14.04
N SER A 74 14.20 14.32 -14.12
CA SER A 74 13.61 15.26 -15.10
C SER A 74 12.07 15.20 -15.11
N GLY A 75 11.45 15.18 -13.93
CA GLY A 75 9.99 15.25 -13.73
C GLY A 75 9.23 13.91 -13.87
N SER A 76 9.93 12.78 -14.05
CA SER A 76 9.24 11.47 -14.13
C SER A 76 10.13 10.34 -13.62
N ILE A 77 9.69 9.65 -12.60
CA ILE A 77 10.40 8.50 -12.01
C ILE A 77 10.10 7.26 -12.86
N THR A 78 10.97 6.95 -13.83
CA THR A 78 10.93 5.71 -14.61
C THR A 78 12.14 4.84 -14.30
N ALA A 79 12.08 3.53 -14.61
CA ALA A 79 13.19 2.62 -14.35
C ALA A 79 14.48 3.05 -15.11
N GLU A 80 14.34 3.53 -16.35
CA GLU A 80 15.43 4.00 -17.16
C GLU A 80 16.12 5.24 -16.55
N ARG A 81 15.32 6.20 -16.08
CA ARG A 81 15.85 7.43 -15.49
C ARG A 81 16.49 7.20 -14.12
N VAL A 82 15.88 6.36 -13.29
CA VAL A 82 16.46 5.97 -12.00
C VAL A 82 17.72 5.13 -12.21
N GLY A 83 17.72 4.22 -13.15
CA GLY A 83 18.89 3.39 -13.51
C GLY A 83 20.07 4.18 -14.06
N ALA A 84 19.83 5.37 -14.64
CA ALA A 84 20.88 6.26 -15.10
C ALA A 84 21.54 7.09 -13.97
N LEU A 85 20.94 7.09 -12.74
CA LEU A 85 21.50 7.81 -11.60
C LEU A 85 22.60 6.99 -10.90
N SER A 86 23.69 7.64 -10.52
CA SER A 86 24.70 7.02 -9.66
C SER A 86 24.17 6.85 -8.23
N LEU A 87 24.78 5.92 -7.48
CA LEU A 87 24.43 5.70 -6.07
C LEU A 87 24.56 6.99 -5.22
N LYS A 88 25.58 7.84 -5.52
CA LYS A 88 25.77 9.15 -4.87
C LYS A 88 24.60 10.11 -5.18
N GLN A 89 24.08 10.09 -6.39
CA GLN A 89 22.93 10.91 -6.76
C GLN A 89 21.64 10.42 -6.05
N LEU A 90 21.43 9.10 -5.94
CA LEU A 90 20.32 8.55 -5.16
C LEU A 90 20.44 8.88 -3.67
N GLN A 91 21.65 8.83 -3.09
CA GLN A 91 21.86 9.26 -1.70
C GLN A 91 21.58 10.76 -1.51
N SER A 92 21.96 11.59 -2.47
CA SER A 92 21.84 13.06 -2.37
C SER A 92 20.38 13.56 -2.30
N VAL A 93 19.38 12.74 -2.69
CA VAL A 93 17.96 13.10 -2.53
C VAL A 93 17.43 12.86 -1.11
N GLY A 94 18.23 12.22 -0.25
CA GLY A 94 17.88 11.91 1.15
C GLY A 94 17.54 10.44 1.39
N LEU A 95 17.94 9.53 0.48
CA LEU A 95 17.77 8.09 0.67
C LEU A 95 18.88 7.51 1.54
N THR A 96 18.52 6.64 2.49
CA THR A 96 19.47 5.83 3.24
C THR A 96 20.14 4.78 2.33
N GLY A 97 21.31 4.28 2.70
CA GLY A 97 22.00 3.25 1.93
C GLY A 97 21.13 2.00 1.66
N ALA A 98 20.33 1.58 2.65
CA ALA A 98 19.40 0.46 2.49
C ALA A 98 18.34 0.77 1.40
N LYS A 99 17.72 1.96 1.43
CA LYS A 99 16.74 2.36 0.41
C LYS A 99 17.35 2.53 -0.97
N VAL A 100 18.58 3.02 -1.06
CA VAL A 100 19.33 3.08 -2.33
C VAL A 100 19.50 1.68 -2.90
N ARG A 101 19.90 0.71 -2.09
CA ARG A 101 20.02 -0.69 -2.52
C ARG A 101 18.67 -1.24 -2.99
N THR A 102 17.61 -1.09 -2.20
CA THR A 102 16.25 -1.54 -2.56
C THR A 102 15.79 -0.96 -3.91
N ILE A 103 15.96 0.35 -4.08
CA ILE A 103 15.56 1.05 -5.31
C ILE A 103 16.41 0.58 -6.50
N SER A 104 17.72 0.35 -6.31
CA SER A 104 18.60 -0.14 -7.36
C SER A 104 18.22 -1.57 -7.78
N GLU A 105 17.95 -2.48 -6.84
CA GLU A 105 17.52 -3.85 -7.15
C GLU A 105 16.16 -3.86 -7.89
N LEU A 106 15.15 -3.11 -7.39
CA LEU A 106 13.86 -2.98 -8.06
C LEU A 106 14.00 -2.41 -9.48
N THR A 107 14.90 -1.42 -9.65
CA THR A 107 15.18 -0.82 -10.96
C THR A 107 15.81 -1.83 -11.92
N SER A 108 16.81 -2.59 -11.45
CA SER A 108 17.45 -3.65 -12.24
C SER A 108 16.45 -4.71 -12.67
N ALA A 109 15.62 -5.21 -11.76
CA ALA A 109 14.60 -6.21 -12.04
C ALA A 109 13.53 -5.70 -13.04
N ALA A 110 13.18 -4.42 -12.95
CA ALA A 110 12.28 -3.78 -13.92
C ALA A 110 12.89 -3.64 -15.32
N LEU A 111 14.18 -3.26 -15.40
CA LEU A 111 14.88 -3.09 -16.69
C LEU A 111 15.22 -4.42 -17.36
N SER A 112 15.56 -5.45 -16.59
CA SER A 112 15.82 -6.79 -17.13
C SER A 112 14.55 -7.52 -17.58
N GLY A 113 13.37 -7.05 -17.16
CA GLY A 113 12.09 -7.72 -17.39
C GLY A 113 11.82 -8.89 -16.44
N GLU A 114 12.66 -9.10 -15.42
CA GLU A 114 12.43 -10.05 -14.34
C GLU A 114 11.10 -9.71 -13.64
N ILE A 115 10.85 -8.41 -13.34
CA ILE A 115 9.55 -7.93 -12.92
C ILE A 115 8.83 -7.30 -14.11
N ASN A 116 7.71 -7.90 -14.48
CA ASN A 116 6.85 -7.39 -15.53
C ASN A 116 5.54 -6.82 -14.97
N PHE A 117 5.54 -5.55 -14.65
CA PHE A 117 4.38 -4.84 -14.09
C PHE A 117 3.08 -5.00 -14.91
N ARG A 118 3.16 -5.21 -16.23
CA ARG A 118 1.96 -5.40 -17.06
C ARG A 118 1.20 -6.67 -16.71
N LYS A 119 1.87 -7.67 -16.15
CA LYS A 119 1.25 -8.93 -15.73
C LYS A 119 0.45 -8.79 -14.42
N PHE A 120 0.76 -7.82 -13.58
CA PHE A 120 0.13 -7.65 -12.26
C PHE A 120 -1.39 -7.48 -12.32
N ALA A 121 -1.93 -6.98 -13.43
CA ALA A 121 -3.37 -6.89 -13.64
C ALA A 121 -4.07 -8.27 -13.65
N HIS A 122 -3.33 -9.33 -14.00
CA HIS A 122 -3.85 -10.70 -14.17
C HIS A 122 -3.34 -11.67 -13.08
N MET A 123 -2.47 -11.21 -12.19
CA MET A 123 -1.92 -11.99 -11.09
C MET A 123 -2.79 -11.85 -9.83
N SER A 124 -2.82 -12.89 -9.02
CA SER A 124 -3.36 -12.83 -7.66
C SER A 124 -2.46 -11.98 -6.76
N ASP A 125 -3.00 -11.55 -5.61
CA ASP A 125 -2.23 -10.74 -4.66
C ASP A 125 -1.02 -11.51 -4.12
N GLU A 126 -1.18 -12.82 -3.87
CA GLU A 126 -0.09 -13.66 -3.36
C GLU A 126 1.02 -13.90 -4.42
N GLU A 127 0.66 -14.07 -5.70
CA GLU A 127 1.66 -14.14 -6.77
C GLU A 127 2.49 -12.87 -6.87
N ILE A 128 1.85 -11.68 -6.75
CA ILE A 128 2.57 -10.40 -6.75
C ILE A 128 3.47 -10.28 -5.50
N ILE A 129 3.02 -10.74 -4.34
CA ILE A 129 3.82 -10.77 -3.11
C ILE A 129 5.05 -11.66 -3.31
N GLN A 130 4.87 -12.87 -3.85
CA GLN A 130 5.97 -13.81 -4.10
C GLN A 130 6.97 -13.27 -5.13
N GLU A 131 6.54 -12.47 -6.10
CA GLU A 131 7.43 -11.85 -7.10
C GLU A 131 8.24 -10.68 -6.51
N LEU A 132 7.66 -9.89 -5.59
CA LEU A 132 8.28 -8.66 -5.09
C LEU A 132 9.07 -8.83 -3.78
N VAL A 133 8.65 -9.72 -2.88
CA VAL A 133 9.29 -9.91 -1.55
C VAL A 133 10.74 -10.42 -1.63
N PRO A 134 11.18 -11.18 -2.65
CA PRO A 134 12.59 -11.55 -2.77
C PRO A 134 13.54 -10.35 -2.95
N LEU A 135 13.05 -9.20 -3.41
CA LEU A 135 13.87 -8.00 -3.56
C LEU A 135 14.25 -7.43 -2.19
N PHE A 136 15.52 -7.10 -2.03
CA PHE A 136 16.03 -6.53 -0.79
C PHE A 136 15.19 -5.33 -0.33
N GLY A 137 14.77 -5.34 0.93
CA GLY A 137 14.03 -4.23 1.55
C GLY A 137 12.58 -4.08 1.13
N ILE A 138 12.04 -4.98 0.31
CA ILE A 138 10.61 -5.06 0.00
C ILE A 138 9.98 -6.18 0.83
N GLY A 139 9.36 -5.81 1.95
CA GLY A 139 8.60 -6.75 2.77
C GLY A 139 7.14 -6.87 2.34
N ARG A 140 6.45 -7.92 2.83
CA ARG A 140 5.03 -8.17 2.57
C ARG A 140 4.16 -6.92 2.79
N TRP A 141 4.36 -6.19 3.89
CA TRP A 141 3.63 -4.95 4.17
C TRP A 141 3.76 -3.91 3.06
N THR A 142 4.96 -3.74 2.48
CA THR A 142 5.19 -2.78 1.39
C THR A 142 4.40 -3.17 0.13
N VAL A 143 4.34 -4.47 -0.16
CA VAL A 143 3.56 -4.98 -1.30
C VAL A 143 2.06 -4.84 -1.02
N GLU A 144 1.59 -5.13 0.18
CA GLU A 144 0.20 -4.94 0.59
C GLU A 144 -0.25 -3.47 0.41
N MET A 145 0.59 -2.50 0.79
CA MET A 145 0.31 -1.07 0.55
C MET A 145 0.21 -0.76 -0.96
N PHE A 146 1.08 -1.35 -1.77
CA PHE A 146 1.00 -1.21 -3.23
C PHE A 146 -0.29 -1.82 -3.80
N LEU A 147 -0.66 -3.03 -3.37
CA LEU A 147 -1.89 -3.71 -3.79
C LEU A 147 -3.14 -2.87 -3.47
N ILE A 148 -3.21 -2.34 -2.25
CA ILE A 148 -4.36 -1.56 -1.77
C ILE A 148 -4.41 -0.18 -2.47
N PHE A 149 -3.33 0.60 -2.37
CA PHE A 149 -3.37 2.02 -2.76
C PHE A 149 -3.14 2.25 -4.25
N HIS A 150 -2.39 1.36 -4.93
CA HIS A 150 -2.14 1.50 -6.36
C HIS A 150 -3.02 0.60 -7.21
N LEU A 151 -3.08 -0.70 -6.92
CA LEU A 151 -3.89 -1.63 -7.71
C LEU A 151 -5.38 -1.60 -7.33
N GLY A 152 -5.74 -0.99 -6.19
CA GLY A 152 -7.11 -0.90 -5.73
C GLY A 152 -7.72 -2.25 -5.34
N ARG A 153 -6.87 -3.21 -4.90
CA ARG A 153 -7.31 -4.53 -4.45
C ARG A 153 -8.16 -4.40 -3.19
N LEU A 154 -9.30 -5.07 -3.14
CA LEU A 154 -10.28 -4.91 -2.07
C LEU A 154 -10.17 -5.96 -0.96
N ASP A 155 -9.35 -6.99 -1.13
CA ASP A 155 -9.26 -8.10 -0.18
C ASP A 155 -7.86 -8.34 0.40
N VAL A 156 -7.06 -7.30 0.51
CA VAL A 156 -5.77 -7.34 1.20
C VAL A 156 -5.98 -7.06 2.69
N TRP A 157 -5.39 -7.89 3.57
CA TRP A 157 -5.53 -7.77 5.02
C TRP A 157 -4.17 -7.56 5.70
N PRO A 158 -3.73 -6.29 5.88
CA PRO A 158 -2.39 -5.98 6.40
C PRO A 158 -2.34 -6.08 7.93
N VAL A 159 -2.35 -7.30 8.45
CA VAL A 159 -2.39 -7.57 9.89
C VAL A 159 -1.14 -7.13 10.65
N ASP A 160 -0.01 -6.98 9.95
CA ASP A 160 1.23 -6.49 10.53
C ASP A 160 1.28 -4.95 10.59
N ASP A 161 0.33 -4.27 9.95
CA ASP A 161 0.22 -2.82 10.01
C ASP A 161 -0.22 -2.35 11.41
N LEU A 162 0.64 -1.58 12.06
CA LEU A 162 0.40 -1.12 13.44
C LEU A 162 -0.82 -0.22 13.54
N ALA A 163 -1.07 0.63 12.54
CA ALA A 163 -2.20 1.54 12.56
C ALA A 163 -3.53 0.79 12.32
N VAL A 164 -3.52 -0.25 11.46
CA VAL A 164 -4.68 -1.14 11.30
C VAL A 164 -5.01 -1.83 12.63
N ARG A 165 -4.01 -2.40 13.31
CA ARG A 165 -4.22 -3.07 14.61
C ARG A 165 -4.73 -2.10 15.67
N ARG A 166 -4.11 -0.92 15.78
CA ARG A 166 -4.53 0.11 16.73
C ARG A 166 -5.95 0.59 16.44
N GLY A 167 -6.28 0.84 15.18
CA GLY A 167 -7.62 1.23 14.80
C GLY A 167 -8.66 0.14 15.07
N TRP A 168 -8.31 -1.12 14.87
CA TRP A 168 -9.15 -2.25 15.27
C TRP A 168 -9.43 -2.23 16.78
N ASP A 169 -8.37 -2.07 17.59
CA ASP A 169 -8.50 -2.03 19.04
C ASP A 169 -9.36 -0.86 19.50
N ASN A 170 -9.18 0.33 18.92
CA ASN A 170 -9.98 1.51 19.23
C ASN A 170 -11.47 1.29 18.91
N LEU A 171 -11.78 0.65 17.78
CA LEU A 171 -13.16 0.39 17.36
C LEU A 171 -13.87 -0.63 18.26
N HIS A 172 -13.12 -1.62 18.76
CA HIS A 172 -13.68 -2.71 19.59
C HIS A 172 -13.51 -2.47 21.10
N GLY A 173 -12.87 -1.38 21.50
CA GLY A 173 -12.64 -1.07 22.92
C GLY A 173 -11.67 -2.06 23.58
N ASN A 174 -10.74 -2.63 22.84
CA ASN A 174 -9.74 -3.56 23.38
C ASN A 174 -8.78 -2.80 24.29
N SER A 175 -8.53 -3.34 25.50
CA SER A 175 -7.54 -2.80 26.44
C SER A 175 -6.12 -3.26 26.10
N GLU A 176 -5.97 -4.40 25.48
CA GLU A 176 -4.69 -5.00 25.11
C GLU A 176 -4.51 -4.98 23.58
N PRO A 177 -3.29 -4.69 23.08
CA PRO A 177 -3.00 -4.66 21.65
C PRO A 177 -3.27 -6.02 20.97
N ILE A 178 -4.11 -6.02 19.95
CA ILE A 178 -4.41 -7.23 19.19
C ILE A 178 -3.15 -7.78 18.49
N LYS A 179 -2.97 -9.11 18.60
CA LYS A 179 -1.86 -9.79 17.91
C LYS A 179 -2.19 -10.03 16.43
N PRO A 180 -1.22 -9.93 15.51
CA PRO A 180 -1.44 -10.15 14.07
C PRO A 180 -2.17 -11.46 13.76
N LYS A 181 -1.75 -12.57 14.40
CA LYS A 181 -2.37 -13.89 14.20
C LYS A 181 -3.86 -13.94 14.60
N VAL A 182 -4.23 -13.21 15.65
CA VAL A 182 -5.64 -13.11 16.08
C VAL A 182 -6.42 -12.28 15.07
N LEU A 183 -5.89 -11.11 14.68
CA LEU A 183 -6.50 -10.22 13.70
C LEU A 183 -6.65 -10.92 12.33
N GLN A 184 -5.72 -11.80 11.96
CA GLN A 184 -5.81 -12.60 10.74
C GLN A 184 -7.10 -13.43 10.70
N GLY A 185 -7.41 -14.17 11.75
CA GLY A 185 -8.63 -14.98 11.83
C GLY A 185 -9.92 -14.16 11.90
N LEU A 186 -9.87 -13.00 12.58
CA LEU A 186 -11.03 -12.08 12.62
C LEU A 186 -11.34 -11.45 11.26
N GLY A 187 -10.36 -11.41 10.36
CA GLY A 187 -10.53 -10.95 8.99
C GLY A 187 -11.35 -11.89 8.09
N ASP A 188 -11.57 -13.14 8.47
CA ASP A 188 -12.23 -14.13 7.61
C ASP A 188 -13.69 -13.77 7.30
N GLN A 189 -14.41 -13.19 8.26
CA GLN A 189 -15.77 -12.70 8.07
C GLN A 189 -15.86 -11.55 7.05
N PHE A 190 -14.72 -10.90 6.74
CA PHE A 190 -14.61 -9.78 5.80
C PHE A 190 -13.98 -10.19 4.46
N ALA A 191 -13.92 -11.48 4.15
CA ALA A 191 -13.37 -11.96 2.88
C ALA A 191 -14.00 -11.22 1.69
N GLY A 192 -13.18 -10.80 0.74
CA GLY A 192 -13.56 -9.98 -0.42
C GLY A 192 -13.66 -8.47 -0.14
N MET A 193 -13.48 -8.00 1.12
CA MET A 193 -13.61 -6.59 1.49
C MET A 193 -12.64 -6.13 2.58
N ARG A 194 -11.59 -6.92 2.87
CA ARG A 194 -10.64 -6.68 3.97
C ARG A 194 -9.89 -5.35 3.85
N SER A 195 -9.56 -4.92 2.63
CA SER A 195 -8.91 -3.61 2.42
C SER A 195 -9.82 -2.44 2.83
N VAL A 196 -11.14 -2.58 2.67
CA VAL A 196 -12.10 -1.55 3.09
C VAL A 196 -12.23 -1.53 4.61
N VAL A 197 -12.14 -2.69 5.26
CA VAL A 197 -12.05 -2.79 6.72
C VAL A 197 -10.77 -2.12 7.22
N ALA A 198 -9.61 -2.40 6.60
CA ALA A 198 -8.34 -1.74 6.91
C ALA A 198 -8.43 -0.21 6.75
N TRP A 199 -9.14 0.28 5.73
CA TRP A 199 -9.39 1.73 5.57
C TRP A 199 -10.04 2.34 6.80
N TYR A 200 -11.08 1.71 7.33
CA TYR A 200 -11.76 2.24 8.53
C TYR A 200 -10.91 2.09 9.78
N CYS A 201 -10.09 1.03 9.89
CA CYS A 201 -9.11 0.92 10.96
C CYS A 201 -8.10 2.08 10.92
N TRP A 202 -7.52 2.39 9.74
CA TRP A 202 -6.60 3.54 9.62
C TRP A 202 -7.24 4.88 9.99
N ARG A 203 -8.54 5.05 9.80
CA ARG A 203 -9.26 6.27 10.18
C ARG A 203 -9.59 6.35 11.66
N ALA A 204 -9.61 5.21 12.33
CA ALA A 204 -9.88 5.08 13.75
C ALA A 204 -8.61 4.95 14.61
N SER A 205 -7.40 4.94 13.99
CA SER A 205 -6.11 4.74 14.65
C SER A 205 -5.57 5.99 15.35
#